data_e25e462c255f362cca65a1c46a58ee98
#
_entry.id   e25e462c255f362cca65a1c46a58ee98
#
_cell.length_a   1.000
_cell.length_b   1.000
_cell.length_c   1.000
_cell.angle_alpha   90.00
_cell.angle_beta   90.00
_cell.angle_gamma   90.00
#
_symmetry.space_group_name_H-M   'P 1'
#
loop_
_entity.id
_entity.type
_entity.pdbx_description
1 polymer ?
#
loop_
_entity_poly.entity_id
_entity_poly.type
_entity_poly.pdbx_seq_one_letter_code
_entity_poly.pdbx_strand_id
1 'polypeptide(L)'
;MKTTIHDIAERANCSITTVSQVLNGKGQRFSSELQKKIVTLAKDLNYRPNHVAVSLVTKRTRTVGLVLPNVHNMYFALLAEEIEKCCRQLNLDLVLCNSLDDPRMEENYIDTLIGRNVDGIIVALAINTTMEQCLKNMQKVADDRIAFCLIDRLLPSKELDMVTINHELGGYLATRHLLDLGHRRLAFLTGPEKLLDAQLRLKGACKAISECPSCEVPFIFTGDYSWEKGYEMAEQIVKSKPSAIFAFNDWSAFGLIIKLKEMGLRIPEDLSIVGYDDIPLLNGGVLSLTTIHQPIDQLAEEALNTLLFRFENQDAAAVQRVIDPSIRIRKSTRNLMN
;
A
#
# COMPACT_ATOMS: atom_id res chain seq x y z
N MET A 1 31.50 -26.47 10.94
CA MET A 1 30.36 -27.16 10.28
C MET A 1 29.07 -26.55 10.82
N LYS A 2 28.05 -26.41 9.99
CA LYS A 2 26.73 -25.88 10.45
C LYS A 2 25.98 -27.02 11.14
N THR A 3 25.56 -26.82 12.40
CA THR A 3 24.82 -27.86 13.16
C THR A 3 23.48 -28.15 12.45
N THR A 4 23.19 -29.44 12.33
CA THR A 4 21.97 -29.97 11.69
C THR A 4 21.00 -30.53 12.72
N ILE A 5 19.76 -30.78 12.30
CA ILE A 5 18.76 -31.42 13.17
C ILE A 5 19.18 -32.87 13.53
N HIS A 6 19.98 -33.51 12.69
CA HIS A 6 20.56 -34.84 12.93
C HIS A 6 21.52 -34.83 14.14
N ASP A 7 22.37 -33.81 14.23
CA ASP A 7 23.33 -33.69 15.35
C ASP A 7 22.61 -33.55 16.70
N ILE A 8 21.46 -32.82 16.70
CA ILE A 8 20.64 -32.73 17.92
C ILE A 8 19.94 -34.05 18.24
N ALA A 9 19.39 -34.73 17.24
CA ALA A 9 18.70 -35.99 17.41
C ALA A 9 19.64 -37.07 17.99
N GLU A 10 20.86 -37.17 17.45
CA GLU A 10 21.90 -38.05 17.94
C GLU A 10 22.27 -37.76 19.40
N ARG A 11 22.58 -36.51 19.73
CA ARG A 11 22.95 -36.10 21.11
C ARG A 11 21.81 -36.18 22.11
N ALA A 12 20.57 -35.98 21.65
CA ALA A 12 19.39 -36.19 22.49
C ALA A 12 18.97 -37.62 22.66
N ASN A 13 19.53 -38.53 21.84
CA ASN A 13 19.16 -39.93 21.73
C ASN A 13 17.68 -40.14 21.39
N CYS A 14 17.21 -39.41 20.38
CA CYS A 14 15.83 -39.50 19.92
C CYS A 14 15.74 -39.31 18.38
N SER A 15 14.53 -39.48 17.83
CA SER A 15 14.33 -39.33 16.39
C SER A 15 14.37 -37.88 15.94
N ILE A 16 14.74 -37.64 14.67
CA ILE A 16 14.66 -36.31 14.04
C ILE A 16 13.25 -35.75 14.11
N THR A 17 12.24 -36.60 13.96
CA THR A 17 10.83 -36.23 14.09
C THR A 17 10.51 -35.71 15.48
N THR A 18 11.07 -36.33 16.52
CA THR A 18 10.90 -35.87 17.93
C THR A 18 11.53 -34.50 18.11
N VAL A 19 12.76 -34.29 17.65
CA VAL A 19 13.44 -32.98 17.70
C VAL A 19 12.61 -31.90 16.98
N SER A 20 12.20 -32.19 15.75
CA SER A 20 11.38 -31.28 14.94
C SER A 20 10.09 -30.90 15.64
N GLN A 21 9.37 -31.84 16.24
CA GLN A 21 8.12 -31.56 16.94
C GLN A 21 8.31 -30.73 18.21
N VAL A 22 9.36 -31.03 18.97
CA VAL A 22 9.69 -30.26 20.19
C VAL A 22 10.07 -28.81 19.84
N LEU A 23 10.94 -28.62 18.86
CA LEU A 23 11.39 -27.29 18.44
C LEU A 23 10.27 -26.46 17.79
N ASN A 24 9.26 -27.11 17.19
CA ASN A 24 8.07 -26.44 16.60
C ASN A 24 6.89 -26.30 17.58
N GLY A 25 7.09 -26.48 18.90
CA GLY A 25 6.04 -26.34 19.92
C GLY A 25 4.98 -27.45 19.95
N LYS A 26 5.14 -28.51 19.14
CA LYS A 26 4.25 -29.70 19.09
C LYS A 26 4.75 -30.84 19.95
N GLY A 27 5.61 -30.55 20.92
CA GLY A 27 6.29 -31.53 21.77
C GLY A 27 5.47 -32.04 22.96
N GLN A 28 4.22 -31.62 23.14
CA GLN A 28 3.38 -31.89 24.35
C GLN A 28 3.25 -33.38 24.71
N ARG A 29 3.38 -34.29 23.75
CA ARG A 29 3.32 -35.72 23.95
C ARG A 29 4.63 -36.36 24.48
N PHE A 30 5.74 -35.58 24.53
CA PHE A 30 7.04 -36.04 25.02
C PHE A 30 7.25 -35.55 26.46
N SER A 31 8.09 -36.26 27.22
CA SER A 31 8.41 -35.89 28.61
C SER A 31 9.03 -34.49 28.66
N SER A 32 8.73 -33.77 29.75
CA SER A 32 9.25 -32.39 29.96
C SER A 32 10.80 -32.38 30.03
N GLU A 33 11.41 -33.49 30.48
CA GLU A 33 12.84 -33.64 30.53
C GLU A 33 13.47 -33.73 29.14
N LEU A 34 12.86 -34.55 28.23
CA LEU A 34 13.31 -34.65 26.85
C LEU A 34 13.14 -33.33 26.08
N GLN A 35 12.02 -32.64 26.31
CA GLN A 35 11.79 -31.32 25.71
C GLN A 35 12.90 -30.31 26.12
N LYS A 36 13.17 -30.20 27.43
CA LYS A 36 14.23 -29.34 27.95
C LYS A 36 15.59 -29.69 27.39
N LYS A 37 15.93 -31.00 27.34
CA LYS A 37 17.19 -31.47 26.78
C LYS A 37 17.36 -31.04 25.31
N ILE A 38 16.34 -31.21 24.48
CA ILE A 38 16.37 -30.83 23.05
C ILE A 38 16.53 -29.32 22.88
N VAL A 39 15.79 -28.50 23.63
CA VAL A 39 15.87 -27.03 23.58
C VAL A 39 17.25 -26.54 24.02
N THR A 40 17.81 -27.11 25.08
CA THR A 40 19.15 -26.77 25.58
C THR A 40 20.22 -27.11 24.54
N LEU A 41 20.19 -28.35 24.00
CA LEU A 41 21.12 -28.78 22.95
C LEU A 41 21.05 -27.89 21.71
N ALA A 42 19.84 -27.49 21.29
CA ALA A 42 19.66 -26.59 20.14
C ALA A 42 20.29 -25.21 20.40
N LYS A 43 20.17 -24.70 21.62
CA LYS A 43 20.80 -23.44 22.07
C LYS A 43 22.32 -23.54 22.12
N ASP A 44 22.86 -24.57 22.78
CA ASP A 44 24.29 -24.76 22.99
C ASP A 44 25.04 -25.00 21.66
N LEU A 45 24.38 -25.64 20.71
CA LEU A 45 24.92 -25.91 19.39
C LEU A 45 24.63 -24.79 18.37
N ASN A 46 24.04 -23.67 18.79
CA ASN A 46 23.61 -22.58 17.91
C ASN A 46 22.81 -23.10 16.68
N TYR A 47 21.98 -24.12 16.90
CA TYR A 47 21.16 -24.67 15.84
C TYR A 47 20.13 -23.67 15.39
N ARG A 48 20.07 -23.44 14.09
CA ARG A 48 18.99 -22.67 13.45
C ARG A 48 18.25 -23.60 12.50
N PRO A 49 16.93 -23.72 12.64
CA PRO A 49 16.14 -24.47 11.67
C PRO A 49 16.46 -24.05 10.24
N ASN A 50 16.62 -25.01 9.36
CA ASN A 50 16.75 -24.70 7.93
C ASN A 50 15.35 -24.46 7.37
N HIS A 51 14.98 -23.20 7.15
CA HIS A 51 13.68 -22.84 6.61
C HIS A 51 13.38 -23.52 5.26
N VAL A 52 14.40 -23.75 4.42
CA VAL A 52 14.25 -24.50 3.16
C VAL A 52 13.84 -25.96 3.42
N ALA A 53 14.46 -26.63 4.41
CA ALA A 53 14.08 -27.99 4.75
C ALA A 53 12.68 -28.07 5.39
N VAL A 54 12.31 -27.06 6.17
CA VAL A 54 10.96 -26.95 6.76
C VAL A 54 9.92 -26.71 5.66
N SER A 55 10.20 -25.81 4.71
CA SER A 55 9.26 -25.50 3.61
C SER A 55 9.02 -26.69 2.68
N LEU A 56 10.03 -27.53 2.45
CA LEU A 56 9.87 -28.79 1.68
C LEU A 56 8.87 -29.76 2.34
N VAL A 57 8.83 -29.79 3.68
CA VAL A 57 7.93 -30.67 4.44
C VAL A 57 6.55 -30.06 4.61
N THR A 58 6.50 -28.77 4.90
CA THR A 58 5.23 -28.04 5.16
C THR A 58 4.57 -27.54 3.89
N LYS A 59 5.28 -27.50 2.77
CA LYS A 59 4.90 -26.84 1.50
C LYS A 59 4.57 -25.36 1.69
N ARG A 60 5.16 -24.70 2.69
CA ARG A 60 4.98 -23.29 3.03
C ARG A 60 6.31 -22.66 3.39
N THR A 61 6.60 -21.51 2.80
CA THR A 61 7.80 -20.70 3.09
C THR A 61 7.55 -19.68 4.18
N ARG A 62 6.29 -19.41 4.52
CA ARG A 62 5.85 -18.33 5.40
C ARG A 62 6.35 -16.96 4.94
N THR A 63 6.40 -16.77 3.64
CA THR A 63 6.90 -15.54 3.03
C THR A 63 5.83 -14.93 2.13
N VAL A 64 5.60 -13.63 2.28
CA VAL A 64 4.75 -12.82 1.40
C VAL A 64 5.64 -11.88 0.60
N GLY A 65 5.43 -11.82 -0.70
CA GLY A 65 6.02 -10.80 -1.57
C GLY A 65 5.15 -9.56 -1.62
N LEU A 66 5.76 -8.39 -1.52
CA LEU A 66 5.10 -7.11 -1.71
C LEU A 66 5.80 -6.35 -2.84
N VAL A 67 5.10 -6.13 -3.95
CA VAL A 67 5.61 -5.35 -5.07
C VAL A 67 4.94 -3.98 -5.04
N LEU A 68 5.75 -2.93 -4.88
CA LEU A 68 5.31 -1.53 -4.83
C LEU A 68 5.88 -0.72 -5.98
N PRO A 69 5.15 0.30 -6.46
CA PRO A 69 5.58 1.09 -7.60
C PRO A 69 6.75 2.02 -7.25
N ASN A 70 6.73 2.68 -6.10
CA ASN A 70 7.80 3.61 -5.74
C ASN A 70 7.83 3.91 -4.22
N VAL A 71 8.85 3.40 -3.55
CA VAL A 71 9.04 3.63 -2.09
C VAL A 71 9.50 5.04 -1.74
N HIS A 72 9.89 5.89 -2.71
CA HIS A 72 10.15 7.31 -2.47
C HIS A 72 8.86 8.09 -2.18
N ASN A 73 7.72 7.65 -2.70
CA ASN A 73 6.45 8.17 -2.26
C ASN A 73 6.14 7.60 -0.86
N MET A 74 6.10 8.49 0.13
CA MET A 74 5.93 8.14 1.54
C MET A 74 4.67 7.30 1.80
N TYR A 75 3.61 7.48 1.01
CA TYR A 75 2.40 6.67 1.11
C TYR A 75 2.69 5.16 0.95
N PHE A 76 3.47 4.78 -0.06
CA PHE A 76 3.83 3.37 -0.27
C PHE A 76 4.81 2.85 0.78
N ALA A 77 5.68 3.71 1.31
CA ALA A 77 6.56 3.32 2.43
C ALA A 77 5.74 3.02 3.69
N LEU A 78 4.73 3.83 4.00
CA LEU A 78 3.81 3.60 5.13
C LEU A 78 2.95 2.34 4.90
N LEU A 79 2.46 2.12 3.69
CA LEU A 79 1.72 0.91 3.34
C LEU A 79 2.59 -0.35 3.54
N ALA A 80 3.87 -0.30 3.14
CA ALA A 80 4.81 -1.39 3.36
C ALA A 80 5.04 -1.66 4.87
N GLU A 81 5.14 -0.59 5.68
CA GLU A 81 5.28 -0.71 7.13
C GLU A 81 4.07 -1.38 7.78
N GLU A 82 2.84 -1.00 7.38
CA GLU A 82 1.63 -1.61 7.94
C GLU A 82 1.48 -3.07 7.49
N ILE A 83 1.77 -3.40 6.22
CA ILE A 83 1.77 -4.79 5.74
C ILE A 83 2.82 -5.61 6.49
N GLU A 84 4.02 -5.07 6.76
CA GLU A 84 5.05 -5.75 7.56
C GLU A 84 4.59 -6.03 8.98
N LYS A 85 3.94 -5.06 9.64
CA LYS A 85 3.37 -5.23 10.98
C LYS A 85 2.35 -6.37 11.01
N CYS A 86 1.45 -6.41 10.04
CA CYS A 86 0.46 -7.47 9.90
C CYS A 86 1.11 -8.85 9.61
N CYS A 87 2.11 -8.90 8.72
CA CYS A 87 2.88 -10.11 8.44
C CYS A 87 3.54 -10.66 9.71
N ARG A 88 4.19 -9.79 10.50
CA ARG A 88 4.86 -10.17 11.75
C ARG A 88 3.87 -10.73 12.79
N GLN A 89 2.66 -10.18 12.91
CA GLN A 89 1.62 -10.71 13.80
C GLN A 89 1.19 -12.13 13.41
N LEU A 90 1.25 -12.46 12.12
CA LEU A 90 0.93 -13.77 11.56
C LEU A 90 2.14 -14.70 11.46
N ASN A 91 3.32 -14.28 11.94
CA ASN A 91 4.60 -14.99 11.78
C ASN A 91 4.93 -15.28 10.31
N LEU A 92 4.71 -14.31 9.45
CA LEU A 92 5.10 -14.30 8.04
C LEU A 92 6.28 -13.35 7.84
N ASP A 93 7.19 -13.71 6.95
CA ASP A 93 8.27 -12.85 6.48
C ASP A 93 7.79 -12.02 5.28
N LEU A 94 8.20 -10.76 5.18
CA LEU A 94 7.89 -9.89 4.05
C LEU A 94 9.12 -9.70 3.15
N VAL A 95 8.94 -9.88 1.85
CA VAL A 95 9.93 -9.52 0.83
C VAL A 95 9.42 -8.33 0.04
N LEU A 96 10.02 -7.16 0.27
CA LEU A 96 9.66 -5.93 -0.43
C LEU A 96 10.43 -5.80 -1.75
N CYS A 97 9.71 -5.53 -2.83
CA CYS A 97 10.20 -5.26 -4.17
C CYS A 97 9.72 -3.88 -4.64
N ASN A 98 10.62 -3.06 -5.16
CA ASN A 98 10.31 -1.72 -5.67
C ASN A 98 10.45 -1.70 -7.20
N SER A 99 9.33 -1.61 -7.93
CA SER A 99 9.30 -1.68 -9.39
C SER A 99 9.70 -0.38 -10.09
N LEU A 100 9.88 0.73 -9.35
CA LEU A 100 10.18 2.07 -9.91
C LEU A 100 9.15 2.51 -10.96
N ASP A 101 7.90 2.14 -10.80
CA ASP A 101 6.80 2.37 -11.74
C ASP A 101 7.06 1.78 -13.17
N ASP A 102 7.97 0.80 -13.30
CA ASP A 102 8.23 0.09 -14.57
C ASP A 102 7.50 -1.27 -14.57
N PRO A 103 6.54 -1.50 -15.49
CA PRO A 103 5.82 -2.78 -15.60
C PRO A 103 6.73 -3.99 -15.87
N ARG A 104 7.90 -3.78 -16.53
CA ARG A 104 8.88 -4.85 -16.75
C ARG A 104 9.58 -5.26 -15.46
N MET A 105 9.93 -4.27 -14.62
CA MET A 105 10.50 -4.55 -13.31
C MET A 105 9.48 -5.23 -12.40
N GLU A 106 8.21 -4.80 -12.47
CA GLU A 106 7.09 -5.45 -11.77
C GLU A 106 6.99 -6.93 -12.14
N GLU A 107 6.93 -7.26 -13.45
CA GLU A 107 6.91 -8.65 -13.94
C GLU A 107 8.13 -9.44 -13.46
N ASN A 108 9.34 -8.89 -13.58
CA ASN A 108 10.57 -9.53 -13.13
C ASN A 108 10.58 -9.85 -11.63
N TYR A 109 10.03 -8.96 -10.80
CA TYR A 109 9.92 -9.22 -9.36
C TYR A 109 8.87 -10.27 -9.06
N ILE A 110 7.75 -10.30 -9.77
CA ILE A 110 6.75 -11.36 -9.65
C ILE A 110 7.39 -12.71 -10.01
N ASP A 111 8.10 -12.82 -11.13
CA ASP A 111 8.82 -14.05 -11.53
C ASP A 111 9.89 -14.46 -10.48
N THR A 112 10.59 -13.48 -9.89
CA THR A 112 11.54 -13.74 -8.80
C THR A 112 10.87 -14.28 -7.54
N LEU A 113 9.72 -13.74 -7.17
CA LEU A 113 8.94 -14.18 -5.99
C LEU A 113 8.36 -15.58 -6.21
N ILE A 114 7.87 -15.88 -7.42
CA ILE A 114 7.45 -17.22 -7.82
C ILE A 114 8.62 -18.20 -7.66
N GLY A 115 9.79 -17.87 -8.21
CA GLY A 115 10.99 -18.72 -8.10
C GLY A 115 11.49 -18.91 -6.67
N ARG A 116 11.12 -18.04 -5.74
CA ARG A 116 11.39 -18.18 -4.29
C ARG A 116 10.32 -18.97 -3.56
N ASN A 117 9.25 -19.40 -4.23
CA ASN A 117 8.11 -20.13 -3.67
C ASN A 117 7.46 -19.38 -2.51
N VAL A 118 7.22 -18.07 -2.65
CA VAL A 118 6.48 -17.31 -1.64
C VAL A 118 5.05 -17.83 -1.52
N ASP A 119 4.42 -17.68 -0.35
CA ASP A 119 3.06 -18.19 -0.13
C ASP A 119 1.99 -17.26 -0.74
N GLY A 120 2.31 -15.99 -0.92
CA GLY A 120 1.42 -15.01 -1.53
C GLY A 120 2.16 -13.77 -2.03
N ILE A 121 1.53 -13.04 -2.95
CA ILE A 121 2.07 -11.82 -3.54
C ILE A 121 1.00 -10.72 -3.49
N ILE A 122 1.34 -9.58 -2.90
CA ILE A 122 0.56 -8.34 -2.91
C ILE A 122 1.22 -7.40 -3.90
N VAL A 123 0.44 -6.80 -4.80
CA VAL A 123 0.96 -5.90 -5.83
C VAL A 123 0.18 -4.59 -5.84
N ALA A 124 0.85 -3.46 -5.66
CA ALA A 124 0.38 -2.17 -6.12
C ALA A 124 0.98 -1.91 -7.49
N LEU A 125 0.13 -1.81 -8.52
CA LEU A 125 0.55 -1.83 -9.92
C LEU A 125 1.40 -0.62 -10.30
N ALA A 126 2.35 -0.81 -11.23
CA ALA A 126 3.04 0.28 -11.90
C ALA A 126 2.07 1.08 -12.80
N ILE A 127 2.36 2.38 -13.03
CA ILE A 127 1.45 3.32 -13.71
C ILE A 127 1.00 2.82 -15.10
N ASN A 128 1.89 2.17 -15.82
CA ASN A 128 1.63 1.72 -17.19
C ASN A 128 1.33 0.22 -17.30
N THR A 129 1.12 -0.49 -16.19
CA THR A 129 0.72 -1.90 -16.24
C THR A 129 -0.65 -2.02 -16.85
N THR A 130 -0.75 -2.79 -17.94
CA THR A 130 -2.01 -3.02 -18.64
C THR A 130 -2.79 -4.18 -18.01
N MET A 131 -4.10 -4.25 -18.31
CA MET A 131 -4.94 -5.39 -17.89
C MET A 131 -4.36 -6.72 -18.36
N GLU A 132 -3.91 -6.78 -19.62
CA GLU A 132 -3.31 -8.00 -20.21
C GLU A 132 -2.07 -8.46 -19.43
N GLN A 133 -1.16 -7.51 -19.11
CA GLN A 133 0.04 -7.80 -18.31
C GLN A 133 -0.33 -8.29 -16.90
N CYS A 134 -1.28 -7.62 -16.25
CA CYS A 134 -1.73 -8.00 -14.92
C CYS A 134 -2.35 -9.41 -14.91
N LEU A 135 -3.25 -9.72 -15.86
CA LEU A 135 -3.86 -11.04 -15.98
C LEU A 135 -2.82 -12.13 -16.29
N LYS A 136 -1.84 -11.82 -17.15
CA LYS A 136 -0.72 -12.74 -17.41
C LYS A 136 0.09 -13.02 -16.15
N ASN A 137 0.42 -12.00 -15.36
CA ASN A 137 1.14 -12.16 -14.11
C ASN A 137 0.32 -12.96 -13.09
N MET A 138 -0.97 -12.67 -12.95
CA MET A 138 -1.88 -13.43 -12.09
C MET A 138 -1.92 -14.91 -12.48
N GLN A 139 -2.01 -15.22 -13.79
CA GLN A 139 -2.04 -16.60 -14.27
C GLN A 139 -0.74 -17.35 -13.90
N LYS A 140 0.44 -16.74 -14.11
CA LYS A 140 1.73 -17.32 -13.68
C LYS A 140 1.72 -17.65 -12.19
N VAL A 141 1.23 -16.72 -11.35
CA VAL A 141 1.17 -16.89 -9.90
C VAL A 141 0.20 -18.00 -9.52
N ALA A 142 -0.96 -18.09 -10.20
CA ALA A 142 -1.96 -19.13 -9.98
C ALA A 142 -1.47 -20.53 -10.39
N ASP A 143 -0.72 -20.63 -11.49
CA ASP A 143 -0.13 -21.90 -11.95
C ASP A 143 0.79 -22.54 -10.90
N ASP A 144 1.47 -21.71 -10.10
CA ASP A 144 2.31 -22.14 -8.96
C ASP A 144 1.53 -22.22 -7.62
N ARG A 145 0.21 -22.03 -7.64
CA ARG A 145 -0.68 -22.06 -6.47
C ARG A 145 -0.32 -21.03 -5.39
N ILE A 146 0.25 -19.91 -5.80
CA ILE A 146 0.56 -18.77 -4.95
C ILE A 146 -0.69 -17.86 -4.90
N ALA A 147 -1.03 -17.33 -3.72
CA ALA A 147 -2.11 -16.36 -3.60
C ALA A 147 -1.70 -15.00 -4.18
N PHE A 148 -2.61 -14.32 -4.88
CA PHE A 148 -2.34 -13.01 -5.51
C PHE A 148 -3.42 -12.00 -5.12
N CYS A 149 -3.01 -10.79 -4.72
CA CYS A 149 -3.93 -9.71 -4.37
C CYS A 149 -3.40 -8.37 -4.86
N LEU A 150 -4.24 -7.61 -5.56
CA LEU A 150 -3.96 -6.21 -5.87
C LEU A 150 -4.29 -5.32 -4.67
N ILE A 151 -3.47 -4.30 -4.44
CA ILE A 151 -3.69 -3.30 -3.40
C ILE A 151 -3.58 -1.89 -3.98
N ASP A 152 -4.40 -0.96 -3.48
CA ASP A 152 -4.38 0.47 -3.80
C ASP A 152 -4.70 0.77 -5.28
N ARG A 153 -3.73 0.62 -6.18
CA ARG A 153 -3.91 0.86 -7.62
C ARG A 153 -4.68 -0.28 -8.28
N LEU A 154 -5.72 0.08 -9.00
CA LEU A 154 -6.73 -0.83 -9.52
C LEU A 154 -6.69 -0.96 -11.04
N LEU A 155 -7.23 -2.10 -11.48
CA LEU A 155 -7.74 -2.28 -12.84
C LEU A 155 -9.24 -2.59 -12.80
N PRO A 156 -10.00 -2.22 -13.83
CA PRO A 156 -11.45 -2.45 -13.89
C PRO A 156 -11.76 -3.94 -14.18
N SER A 157 -11.50 -4.82 -13.22
CA SER A 157 -11.76 -6.26 -13.32
C SER A 157 -12.54 -6.75 -12.10
N LYS A 158 -13.42 -7.73 -12.33
CA LYS A 158 -14.14 -8.47 -11.28
C LYS A 158 -13.51 -9.85 -10.99
N GLU A 159 -12.46 -10.20 -11.70
CA GLU A 159 -11.82 -11.51 -11.63
C GLU A 159 -10.57 -11.51 -10.74
N LEU A 160 -10.13 -10.33 -10.31
CA LEU A 160 -8.93 -10.15 -9.50
C LEU A 160 -9.30 -9.92 -8.03
N ASP A 161 -8.56 -10.55 -7.13
CA ASP A 161 -8.61 -10.17 -5.71
C ASP A 161 -8.03 -8.77 -5.56
N MET A 162 -8.81 -7.85 -5.00
CA MET A 162 -8.43 -6.45 -4.87
C MET A 162 -8.87 -5.84 -3.55
N VAL A 163 -7.98 -5.04 -2.97
CA VAL A 163 -8.26 -4.20 -1.80
C VAL A 163 -7.87 -2.76 -2.12
N THR A 164 -8.83 -1.87 -2.01
CA THR A 164 -8.66 -0.46 -2.43
C THR A 164 -9.46 0.50 -1.58
N ILE A 165 -9.23 1.78 -1.82
CA ILE A 165 -9.99 2.89 -1.24
C ILE A 165 -11.14 3.29 -2.18
N ASN A 166 -12.23 3.79 -1.61
CA ASN A 166 -13.29 4.49 -2.34
C ASN A 166 -12.79 5.86 -2.82
N HIS A 167 -12.01 5.85 -3.91
CA HIS A 167 -11.38 7.07 -4.45
C HIS A 167 -12.42 8.09 -4.93
N GLU A 168 -13.59 7.65 -5.41
CA GLU A 168 -14.67 8.56 -5.79
C GLU A 168 -15.20 9.33 -4.58
N LEU A 169 -15.43 8.63 -3.47
CA LEU A 169 -15.81 9.28 -2.21
C LEU A 169 -14.72 10.22 -1.71
N GLY A 170 -13.45 9.83 -1.78
CA GLY A 170 -12.34 10.68 -1.36
C GLY A 170 -12.26 11.99 -2.14
N GLY A 171 -12.35 11.92 -3.48
CA GLY A 171 -12.40 13.11 -4.34
C GLY A 171 -13.61 14.02 -4.06
N TYR A 172 -14.76 13.41 -3.80
CA TYR A 172 -15.97 14.12 -3.39
C TYR A 172 -15.77 14.85 -2.06
N LEU A 173 -15.28 14.17 -1.03
CA LEU A 173 -15.07 14.75 0.31
C LEU A 173 -14.08 15.93 0.28
N ALA A 174 -12.96 15.80 -0.43
CA ALA A 174 -11.96 16.85 -0.57
C ALA A 174 -12.56 18.12 -1.20
N THR A 175 -13.30 17.94 -2.30
CA THR A 175 -13.91 19.06 -3.03
C THR A 175 -15.07 19.65 -2.27
N ARG A 176 -15.93 18.82 -1.68
CA ARG A 176 -17.06 19.28 -0.87
C ARG A 176 -16.61 20.16 0.30
N HIS A 177 -15.54 19.79 0.98
CA HIS A 177 -14.93 20.59 2.05
C HIS A 177 -14.57 22.00 1.56
N LEU A 178 -13.94 22.13 0.39
CA LEU A 178 -13.61 23.45 -0.18
C LEU A 178 -14.87 24.26 -0.53
N LEU A 179 -15.89 23.62 -1.09
CA LEU A 179 -17.16 24.27 -1.41
C LEU A 179 -17.90 24.73 -0.16
N ASP A 180 -17.88 23.96 0.92
CA ASP A 180 -18.50 24.29 2.21
C ASP A 180 -17.79 25.47 2.91
N LEU A 181 -16.50 25.67 2.62
CA LEU A 181 -15.73 26.85 3.05
C LEU A 181 -15.95 28.09 2.15
N GLY A 182 -16.84 28.04 1.15
CA GLY A 182 -17.16 29.14 0.27
C GLY A 182 -16.28 29.30 -0.96
N HIS A 183 -15.32 28.38 -1.18
CA HIS A 183 -14.52 28.41 -2.42
C HIS A 183 -15.39 28.07 -3.63
N ARG A 184 -15.24 28.82 -4.73
CA ARG A 184 -16.00 28.61 -5.98
C ARG A 184 -15.13 28.52 -7.21
N ARG A 185 -13.90 29.01 -7.13
CA ARG A 185 -12.91 28.95 -8.20
C ARG A 185 -11.79 28.00 -7.78
N LEU A 186 -11.83 26.76 -8.26
CA LEU A 186 -10.97 25.67 -7.85
C LEU A 186 -9.99 25.28 -8.93
N ALA A 187 -8.82 24.79 -8.52
CA ALA A 187 -7.89 24.08 -9.37
C ALA A 187 -7.69 22.66 -8.84
N PHE A 188 -7.57 21.68 -9.73
CA PHE A 188 -7.24 20.29 -9.42
C PHE A 188 -5.87 19.96 -10.02
N LEU A 189 -4.92 19.54 -9.16
CA LEU A 189 -3.67 18.92 -9.59
C LEU A 189 -3.88 17.41 -9.52
N THR A 190 -4.19 16.82 -10.66
CA THR A 190 -4.57 15.40 -10.75
C THR A 190 -3.35 14.48 -10.76
N GLY A 191 -3.60 13.16 -10.72
CA GLY A 191 -2.61 12.14 -11.06
C GLY A 191 -2.58 11.83 -12.56
N PRO A 192 -1.82 10.78 -12.96
CA PRO A 192 -1.79 10.29 -14.32
C PRO A 192 -3.19 9.89 -14.82
N GLU A 193 -3.58 10.39 -15.99
CA GLU A 193 -4.93 10.17 -16.55
C GLU A 193 -5.29 8.69 -16.76
N LYS A 194 -4.28 7.83 -16.96
CA LYS A 194 -4.47 6.39 -17.18
C LYS A 194 -4.82 5.63 -15.91
N LEU A 195 -4.50 6.17 -14.74
CA LEU A 195 -4.77 5.51 -13.47
C LEU A 195 -6.23 5.63 -13.07
N LEU A 196 -6.84 4.50 -12.75
CA LEU A 196 -8.26 4.44 -12.35
C LEU A 196 -8.52 5.21 -11.06
N ASP A 197 -7.59 5.18 -10.09
CA ASP A 197 -7.69 5.96 -8.85
C ASP A 197 -7.74 7.47 -9.13
N ALA A 198 -6.90 8.00 -10.04
CA ALA A 198 -6.93 9.39 -10.46
C ALA A 198 -8.25 9.76 -11.13
N GLN A 199 -8.75 8.90 -12.02
CA GLN A 199 -10.05 9.09 -12.68
C GLN A 199 -11.21 9.11 -11.67
N LEU A 200 -11.20 8.20 -10.70
CA LEU A 200 -12.23 8.11 -9.67
C LEU A 200 -12.19 9.33 -8.74
N ARG A 201 -10.98 9.78 -8.31
CA ARG A 201 -10.84 11.02 -7.53
C ARG A 201 -11.39 12.22 -8.30
N LEU A 202 -11.09 12.32 -9.60
CA LEU A 202 -11.63 13.39 -10.46
C LEU A 202 -13.15 13.29 -10.60
N LYS A 203 -13.68 12.09 -10.80
CA LYS A 203 -15.13 11.85 -10.89
C LYS A 203 -15.85 12.31 -9.63
N GLY A 204 -15.34 11.96 -8.44
CA GLY A 204 -15.89 12.40 -7.17
C GLY A 204 -15.81 13.91 -6.99
N ALA A 205 -14.68 14.53 -7.36
CA ALA A 205 -14.50 15.97 -7.33
C ALA A 205 -15.50 16.68 -8.25
N CYS A 206 -15.66 16.23 -9.48
CA CYS A 206 -16.64 16.77 -10.43
C CYS A 206 -18.08 16.58 -9.96
N LYS A 207 -18.40 15.47 -9.28
CA LYS A 207 -19.71 15.26 -8.66
C LYS A 207 -20.00 16.34 -7.62
N ALA A 208 -19.06 16.64 -6.72
CA ALA A 208 -19.24 17.72 -5.74
C ALA A 208 -19.43 19.09 -6.40
N ILE A 209 -18.69 19.39 -7.49
CA ILE A 209 -18.87 20.62 -8.28
C ILE A 209 -20.28 20.69 -8.87
N SER A 210 -20.78 19.60 -9.44
CA SER A 210 -22.12 19.59 -10.07
C SER A 210 -23.28 19.85 -9.10
N GLU A 211 -23.07 19.61 -7.81
CA GLU A 211 -24.01 19.89 -6.74
C GLU A 211 -23.96 21.36 -6.26
N CYS A 212 -23.05 22.18 -6.80
CA CYS A 212 -22.86 23.59 -6.43
C CYS A 212 -23.01 24.50 -7.65
N PRO A 213 -24.24 24.98 -7.97
CA PRO A 213 -24.50 25.76 -9.18
C PRO A 213 -23.72 27.07 -9.30
N SER A 214 -23.23 27.62 -8.18
CA SER A 214 -22.41 28.84 -8.14
C SER A 214 -20.91 28.58 -8.34
N CYS A 215 -20.49 27.32 -8.48
CA CYS A 215 -19.10 26.98 -8.69
C CYS A 215 -18.69 27.15 -10.16
N GLU A 216 -17.52 27.72 -10.40
CA GLU A 216 -16.93 27.77 -11.75
C GLU A 216 -16.46 26.38 -12.17
N VAL A 217 -16.32 26.18 -13.48
CA VAL A 217 -15.66 24.99 -14.02
C VAL A 217 -14.22 24.95 -13.48
N PRO A 218 -13.79 23.86 -12.84
CA PRO A 218 -12.46 23.81 -12.24
C PRO A 218 -11.36 23.80 -13.29
N PHE A 219 -10.20 24.38 -12.96
CA PHE A 219 -8.98 24.24 -13.74
C PHE A 219 -8.34 22.88 -13.44
N ILE A 220 -8.08 22.08 -14.46
CA ILE A 220 -7.50 20.76 -14.31
C ILE A 220 -6.06 20.78 -14.83
N PHE A 221 -5.12 20.37 -13.99
CA PHE A 221 -3.71 20.25 -14.31
C PHE A 221 -3.28 18.80 -14.10
N THR A 222 -2.84 18.14 -15.16
CA THR A 222 -2.43 16.74 -15.08
C THR A 222 -1.03 16.64 -14.46
N GLY A 223 -0.95 15.92 -13.36
CA GLY A 223 0.28 15.54 -12.66
C GLY A 223 0.66 14.08 -12.91
N ASP A 224 1.68 13.64 -12.19
CA ASP A 224 2.20 12.26 -12.20
C ASP A 224 2.39 11.68 -10.79
N TYR A 225 1.80 12.34 -9.79
CA TYR A 225 1.93 12.03 -8.36
C TYR A 225 3.32 12.31 -7.76
N SER A 226 4.29 12.86 -8.53
CA SER A 226 5.59 13.26 -8.02
C SER A 226 5.56 14.64 -7.35
N TRP A 227 6.50 14.91 -6.45
CA TRP A 227 6.65 16.23 -5.85
C TRP A 227 7.25 17.23 -6.86
N GLU A 228 8.12 16.75 -7.75
CA GLU A 228 8.73 17.55 -8.84
C GLU A 228 7.64 18.15 -9.71
N LYS A 229 6.68 17.33 -10.11
CA LYS A 229 5.56 17.79 -10.94
C LYS A 229 4.66 18.77 -10.19
N GLY A 230 4.42 18.54 -8.90
CA GLY A 230 3.71 19.48 -8.05
C GLY A 230 4.41 20.86 -8.00
N TYR A 231 5.72 20.85 -7.85
CA TYR A 231 6.57 22.05 -7.85
C TYR A 231 6.53 22.79 -9.21
N GLU A 232 6.70 22.08 -10.32
CA GLU A 232 6.66 22.65 -11.67
C GLU A 232 5.30 23.29 -12.03
N MET A 233 4.21 22.67 -11.62
CA MET A 233 2.85 23.12 -11.97
C MET A 233 2.41 24.37 -11.19
N ALA A 234 3.06 24.70 -10.07
CA ALA A 234 2.62 25.77 -9.17
C ALA A 234 2.42 27.11 -9.87
N GLU A 235 3.36 27.56 -10.70
CA GLU A 235 3.25 28.86 -11.41
C GLU A 235 2.06 28.89 -12.38
N GLN A 236 1.83 27.79 -13.09
CA GLN A 236 0.72 27.67 -14.03
C GLN A 236 -0.64 27.67 -13.28
N ILE A 237 -0.70 26.96 -12.16
CA ILE A 237 -1.88 26.92 -11.30
C ILE A 237 -2.19 28.32 -10.78
N VAL A 238 -1.20 29.03 -10.24
CA VAL A 238 -1.40 30.41 -9.71
C VAL A 238 -1.85 31.38 -10.79
N LYS A 239 -1.36 31.27 -12.02
CA LYS A 239 -1.82 32.10 -13.16
C LYS A 239 -3.31 31.93 -13.46
N SER A 240 -3.92 30.79 -13.14
CA SER A 240 -5.36 30.58 -13.27
C SER A 240 -6.19 31.23 -12.14
N LYS A 241 -5.53 31.80 -11.12
CA LYS A 241 -6.11 32.51 -9.99
C LYS A 241 -7.19 31.72 -9.24
N PRO A 242 -6.93 30.46 -8.84
CA PRO A 242 -7.89 29.72 -8.03
C PRO A 242 -7.92 30.28 -6.60
N SER A 243 -9.02 30.11 -5.89
CA SER A 243 -9.10 30.39 -4.45
C SER A 243 -8.66 29.19 -3.60
N ALA A 244 -8.73 28.00 -4.18
CA ALA A 244 -8.28 26.76 -3.54
C ALA A 244 -7.81 25.71 -4.57
N ILE A 245 -6.93 24.82 -4.10
CA ILE A 245 -6.38 23.71 -4.88
C ILE A 245 -6.72 22.40 -4.17
N PHE A 246 -7.17 21.40 -4.93
CA PHE A 246 -7.16 20.01 -4.52
C PHE A 246 -6.05 19.28 -5.27
N ALA A 247 -5.00 18.88 -4.55
CA ALA A 247 -3.94 18.03 -5.05
C ALA A 247 -4.31 16.56 -4.79
N PHE A 248 -4.26 15.73 -5.83
CA PHE A 248 -4.75 14.35 -5.76
C PHE A 248 -3.85 13.39 -4.97
N ASN A 249 -2.69 13.88 -4.51
CA ASN A 249 -1.92 13.22 -3.47
C ASN A 249 -1.09 14.23 -2.67
N ASP A 250 -0.69 13.85 -1.47
CA ASP A 250 0.08 14.69 -0.57
C ASP A 250 1.51 14.92 -1.07
N TRP A 251 2.07 13.99 -1.85
CA TRP A 251 3.43 14.11 -2.36
C TRP A 251 3.54 15.22 -3.42
N SER A 252 2.58 15.32 -4.34
CA SER A 252 2.51 16.46 -5.26
C SER A 252 2.09 17.76 -4.56
N ALA A 253 1.21 17.68 -3.53
CA ALA A 253 0.91 18.83 -2.69
C ALA A 253 2.16 19.39 -1.99
N PHE A 254 3.07 18.54 -1.54
CA PHE A 254 4.34 18.94 -0.94
C PHE A 254 5.19 19.81 -1.88
N GLY A 255 5.40 19.34 -3.12
CA GLY A 255 6.13 20.11 -4.13
C GLY A 255 5.46 21.45 -4.47
N LEU A 256 4.14 21.41 -4.65
CA LEU A 256 3.33 22.61 -4.88
C LEU A 256 3.51 23.63 -3.74
N ILE A 257 3.40 23.22 -2.49
CA ILE A 257 3.54 24.06 -1.31
C ILE A 257 4.92 24.72 -1.21
N ILE A 258 5.99 23.96 -1.50
CA ILE A 258 7.36 24.50 -1.52
C ILE A 258 7.42 25.66 -2.53
N LYS A 259 6.96 25.45 -3.77
CA LYS A 259 7.02 26.47 -4.80
C LYS A 259 6.16 27.68 -4.49
N LEU A 260 4.95 27.48 -3.95
CA LEU A 260 4.06 28.59 -3.55
C LEU A 260 4.70 29.47 -2.48
N LYS A 261 5.41 28.87 -1.50
CA LYS A 261 6.15 29.62 -0.47
C LYS A 261 7.32 30.41 -1.08
N GLU A 262 8.07 29.84 -2.03
CA GLU A 262 9.12 30.56 -2.77
C GLU A 262 8.56 31.78 -3.54
N MET A 263 7.33 31.67 -4.05
CA MET A 263 6.60 32.75 -4.71
C MET A 263 6.03 33.79 -3.72
N GLY A 264 6.23 33.61 -2.41
CA GLY A 264 5.74 34.51 -1.37
C GLY A 264 4.25 34.35 -1.03
N LEU A 265 3.59 33.27 -1.48
CA LEU A 265 2.18 33.00 -1.20
C LEU A 265 2.03 32.28 0.15
N ARG A 266 1.04 32.70 0.92
CA ARG A 266 0.71 32.17 2.23
C ARG A 266 -0.43 31.17 2.12
N ILE A 267 -0.31 30.08 2.86
CA ILE A 267 -1.31 29.03 2.96
C ILE A 267 -1.79 29.00 4.40
N PRO A 268 -3.09 29.18 4.67
CA PRO A 268 -4.21 29.25 3.74
C PRO A 268 -4.61 30.68 3.31
N GLU A 269 -3.92 31.77 3.74
CA GLU A 269 -4.36 33.14 3.61
C GLU A 269 -4.55 33.59 2.17
N ASP A 270 -3.64 33.23 1.28
CA ASP A 270 -3.71 33.60 -0.13
C ASP A 270 -4.33 32.46 -0.98
N LEU A 271 -4.11 31.20 -0.56
CA LEU A 271 -4.56 30.02 -1.29
C LEU A 271 -4.80 28.84 -0.36
N SER A 272 -6.00 28.27 -0.38
CA SER A 272 -6.32 27.04 0.37
C SER A 272 -5.85 25.81 -0.39
N ILE A 273 -5.38 24.76 0.34
CA ILE A 273 -4.93 23.51 -0.26
C ILE A 273 -5.52 22.32 0.50
N VAL A 274 -6.05 21.35 -0.25
CA VAL A 274 -6.42 20.02 0.24
C VAL A 274 -5.55 19.00 -0.48
N GLY A 275 -5.02 18.02 0.28
CA GLY A 275 -4.26 16.89 -0.23
C GLY A 275 -5.05 15.58 -0.22
N TYR A 276 -4.32 14.48 -0.40
CA TYR A 276 -4.82 13.12 -0.35
C TYR A 276 -3.68 12.19 0.09
N ASP A 277 -3.90 11.27 1.00
CA ASP A 277 -3.07 10.20 1.57
C ASP A 277 -2.89 10.30 3.09
N ASP A 278 -2.85 11.51 3.66
CA ASP A 278 -2.56 11.79 5.07
C ASP A 278 -1.15 11.38 5.52
N ILE A 279 -0.13 11.72 4.70
CA ILE A 279 1.26 11.38 5.05
C ILE A 279 1.77 12.21 6.25
N PRO A 280 2.50 11.60 7.21
CA PRO A 280 2.96 12.28 8.43
C PRO A 280 3.84 13.49 8.19
N LEU A 281 4.59 13.55 7.09
CA LEU A 281 5.47 14.68 6.75
C LEU A 281 4.71 16.01 6.71
N LEU A 282 3.44 16.00 6.33
CA LEU A 282 2.60 17.19 6.18
C LEU A 282 1.61 17.39 7.34
N ASN A 283 1.69 16.56 8.39
CA ASN A 283 0.74 16.58 9.52
C ASN A 283 1.16 17.50 10.67
N GLY A 284 2.37 18.06 10.63
CA GLY A 284 2.91 18.88 11.72
C GLY A 284 3.84 20.00 11.26
N GLY A 285 4.29 20.82 12.19
CA GLY A 285 5.25 21.90 11.91
C GLY A 285 4.65 23.11 11.19
N VAL A 286 5.35 23.63 10.18
CA VAL A 286 5.04 24.88 9.49
C VAL A 286 3.80 24.78 8.58
N LEU A 287 3.42 23.58 8.19
CA LEU A 287 2.22 23.33 7.40
C LEU A 287 1.50 22.09 7.93
N SER A 288 0.25 22.28 8.29
CA SER A 288 -0.66 21.23 8.73
C SER A 288 -1.69 21.04 7.63
N LEU A 289 -1.44 20.08 6.71
CA LEU A 289 -2.24 19.91 5.49
C LEU A 289 -3.57 19.25 5.79
N THR A 290 -4.67 19.90 5.41
CA THR A 290 -5.99 19.26 5.28
C THR A 290 -5.92 18.26 4.13
N THR A 291 -6.29 17.01 4.38
CA THR A 291 -6.09 15.94 3.42
C THR A 291 -7.11 14.82 3.58
N ILE A 292 -7.27 14.00 2.57
CA ILE A 292 -8.04 12.76 2.65
C ILE A 292 -7.16 11.68 3.27
N HIS A 293 -7.62 11.15 4.39
CA HIS A 293 -6.97 10.03 5.08
C HIS A 293 -7.37 8.71 4.44
N GLN A 294 -6.39 7.98 3.96
CA GLN A 294 -6.52 6.58 3.56
C GLN A 294 -6.23 5.70 4.78
N PRO A 295 -7.15 4.82 5.22
CA PRO A 295 -6.91 3.93 6.36
C PRO A 295 -5.97 2.78 5.96
N ILE A 296 -4.67 3.06 5.93
CA ILE A 296 -3.61 2.16 5.42
C ILE A 296 -3.53 0.88 6.27
N ASP A 297 -3.80 0.99 7.57
CA ASP A 297 -3.90 -0.13 8.51
C ASP A 297 -4.98 -1.13 8.07
N GLN A 298 -6.18 -0.65 7.73
CA GLN A 298 -7.26 -1.50 7.24
C GLN A 298 -6.94 -2.07 5.85
N LEU A 299 -6.29 -1.28 4.96
CA LEU A 299 -5.83 -1.78 3.66
C LEU A 299 -4.87 -2.95 3.82
N ALA A 300 -3.88 -2.84 4.72
CA ALA A 300 -2.89 -3.87 4.97
C ALA A 300 -3.53 -5.14 5.55
N GLU A 301 -4.42 -4.98 6.53
CA GLU A 301 -5.14 -6.10 7.16
C GLU A 301 -6.01 -6.84 6.14
N GLU A 302 -6.83 -6.12 5.37
CA GLU A 302 -7.71 -6.73 4.36
C GLU A 302 -6.93 -7.39 3.21
N ALA A 303 -5.78 -6.85 2.81
CA ALA A 303 -4.92 -7.48 1.80
C ALA A 303 -4.38 -8.83 2.28
N LEU A 304 -3.89 -8.91 3.52
CA LEU A 304 -3.42 -10.17 4.09
C LEU A 304 -4.57 -11.15 4.34
N ASN A 305 -5.71 -10.69 4.83
CA ASN A 305 -6.90 -11.53 4.99
C ASN A 305 -7.35 -12.12 3.64
N THR A 306 -7.27 -11.32 2.57
CA THR A 306 -7.58 -11.77 1.20
C THR A 306 -6.59 -12.82 0.73
N LEU A 307 -5.28 -12.65 0.97
CA LEU A 307 -4.27 -13.67 0.65
C LEU A 307 -4.51 -14.98 1.43
N LEU A 308 -4.76 -14.88 2.74
CA LEU A 308 -5.01 -16.05 3.58
C LEU A 308 -6.28 -16.79 3.13
N PHE A 309 -7.34 -16.04 2.81
CA PHE A 309 -8.56 -16.62 2.26
C PHE A 309 -8.31 -17.35 0.93
N ARG A 310 -7.59 -16.69 -0.01
CA ARG A 310 -7.26 -17.29 -1.32
C ARG A 310 -6.38 -18.53 -1.18
N PHE A 311 -5.49 -18.53 -0.22
CA PHE A 311 -4.63 -19.67 0.06
C PHE A 311 -5.42 -20.95 0.43
N GLU A 312 -6.51 -20.77 1.18
CA GLU A 312 -7.39 -21.87 1.60
C GLU A 312 -8.48 -22.20 0.57
N ASN A 313 -8.86 -21.22 -0.28
CA ASN A 313 -10.00 -21.27 -1.19
C ASN A 313 -9.61 -20.84 -2.61
N GLN A 314 -8.73 -21.60 -3.25
CA GLN A 314 -8.13 -21.23 -4.56
C GLN A 314 -9.17 -21.00 -5.66
N ASP A 315 -10.25 -21.78 -5.67
CA ASP A 315 -11.31 -21.73 -6.70
C ASP A 315 -12.49 -20.80 -6.33
N ALA A 316 -12.41 -20.08 -5.22
CA ALA A 316 -13.48 -19.16 -4.81
C ALA A 316 -13.56 -17.94 -5.76
N ALA A 317 -14.73 -17.30 -5.83
CA ALA A 317 -14.89 -16.05 -6.54
C ALA A 317 -13.92 -14.97 -6.02
N ALA A 318 -13.54 -14.04 -6.89
CA ALA A 318 -12.64 -12.96 -6.54
C ALA A 318 -13.18 -12.09 -5.39
N VAL A 319 -12.29 -11.70 -4.49
CA VAL A 319 -12.59 -10.84 -3.34
C VAL A 319 -12.35 -9.38 -3.73
N GLN A 320 -13.39 -8.56 -3.60
CA GLN A 320 -13.32 -7.12 -3.85
C GLN A 320 -13.59 -6.38 -2.55
N ARG A 321 -12.60 -5.67 -2.02
CA ARG A 321 -12.72 -4.85 -0.82
C ARG A 321 -12.51 -3.39 -1.15
N VAL A 322 -13.50 -2.57 -0.82
CA VAL A 322 -13.44 -1.11 -1.00
C VAL A 322 -13.64 -0.48 0.37
N ILE A 323 -12.65 0.29 0.82
CA ILE A 323 -12.62 0.90 2.15
C ILE A 323 -12.88 2.40 1.99
N ASP A 324 -13.75 2.96 2.81
CA ASP A 324 -14.09 4.38 2.73
C ASP A 324 -13.01 5.25 3.39
N PRO A 325 -12.52 6.29 2.69
CA PRO A 325 -11.62 7.27 3.25
C PRO A 325 -12.38 8.29 4.11
N SER A 326 -11.63 9.09 4.86
CA SER A 326 -12.17 10.21 5.63
C SER A 326 -11.34 11.47 5.41
N ILE A 327 -11.93 12.65 5.65
CA ILE A 327 -11.17 13.90 5.62
C ILE A 327 -10.54 14.21 6.98
N ARG A 328 -9.29 14.65 6.97
CA ARG A 328 -8.56 15.20 8.13
C ARG A 328 -8.41 16.71 7.93
N ILE A 329 -9.27 17.47 8.59
CA ILE A 329 -9.25 18.94 8.52
C ILE A 329 -8.14 19.47 9.42
N ARG A 330 -7.28 20.34 8.84
CA ARG A 330 -6.15 20.98 9.51
C ARG A 330 -6.09 22.48 9.15
N LYS A 331 -4.89 23.04 8.96
CA LYS A 331 -4.67 24.48 8.85
C LYS A 331 -4.48 25.01 7.43
N SER A 332 -4.50 24.16 6.41
CA SER A 332 -4.22 24.55 5.02
C SER A 332 -5.44 25.07 4.24
N THR A 333 -6.59 25.15 4.90
CA THR A 333 -7.83 25.68 4.28
C THR A 333 -8.43 26.78 5.16
N ARG A 334 -9.00 27.82 4.54
CA ARG A 334 -9.69 28.92 5.20
C ARG A 334 -11.14 29.04 4.77
N ASN A 335 -11.97 29.59 5.64
CA ASN A 335 -13.34 29.92 5.33
C ASN A 335 -13.40 31.29 4.60
N LEU A 336 -14.12 31.38 3.48
CA LEU A 336 -14.35 32.58 2.71
C LEU A 336 -15.74 33.21 2.97
N MET A 337 -16.58 32.56 3.78
CA MET A 337 -17.95 33.03 4.07
C MET A 337 -18.01 33.94 5.31
N ASN A 338 -16.88 34.18 5.97
CA ASN A 338 -16.77 35.05 7.14
C ASN A 338 -16.15 36.39 6.78
#